data_9a99fafedaac50db33cf1883cb3c847e
#
_entry.id   9a99fafedaac50db33cf1883cb3c847e
#
_cell.length_a   1.000
_cell.length_b   1.000
_cell.length_c   1.000
_cell.angle_alpha   90.00
_cell.angle_beta   90.00
_cell.angle_gamma   90.00
#
_symmetry.space_group_name_H-M   'P 1'
#
loop_
_entity.id
_entity.type
_entity.pdbx_description
1 polymer ?
#
loop_
_entity_poly.entity_id
_entity_poly.type
_entity_poly.pdbx_seq_one_letter_code
_entity_poly.pdbx_strand_id
1 'polypeptide(L)'
;MAKTLNLIRVFCFIVVLVGAGVVAAFSQPDILSARIGVSIDSGEQSVRARGQEKIKPGDRLRIYVQTEVACHVYVVHTDRKKATLLGAFDATKPGVKLVLPSPSEFYQVDGKSPIEVVTIICSTVELNDIPALFTSKAAYESWAPMEEKLLKQGKIDLSQNPDKPSPIAGNVRELTGSNKDDSLIRGLPIYSGNAILVKRYEFDIKK
;
A
#
# COMPACT_ATOMS: atom_id res chain seq x y z
N MET A 1 1.75 34.25 -69.87
CA MET A 1 2.59 33.25 -69.18
C MET A 1 2.87 33.61 -67.71
N ALA A 2 2.17 34.53 -67.05
CA ALA A 2 2.47 34.93 -65.63
C ALA A 2 1.45 34.51 -64.60
N LYS A 3 0.39 33.75 -64.97
CA LYS A 3 -0.64 33.32 -64.02
C LYS A 3 -0.47 31.88 -63.41
N THR A 4 0.40 31.09 -64.04
CA THR A 4 0.63 29.67 -63.56
C THR A 4 1.71 29.57 -62.50
N LEU A 5 2.53 30.57 -62.28
CA LEU A 5 3.65 30.57 -61.36
C LEU A 5 3.20 30.84 -59.90
N ASN A 6 2.05 31.51 -59.71
CA ASN A 6 1.53 31.82 -58.39
C ASN A 6 0.74 30.63 -57.71
N LEU A 7 0.27 29.68 -58.54
CA LEU A 7 -0.50 28.55 -58.00
C LEU A 7 0.40 27.51 -57.36
N ILE A 8 1.62 27.36 -57.81
CA ILE A 8 2.59 26.37 -57.29
C ILE A 8 3.18 26.85 -55.97
N ARG A 9 3.29 28.16 -55.73
CA ARG A 9 3.80 28.70 -54.46
C ARG A 9 2.80 28.59 -53.30
N VAL A 10 1.51 28.58 -53.59
CA VAL A 10 0.46 28.43 -52.55
C VAL A 10 0.32 26.96 -52.14
N PHE A 11 0.58 26.01 -53.05
CA PHE A 11 0.48 24.57 -52.72
C PHE A 11 1.63 24.03 -51.88
N CYS A 12 2.83 24.62 -51.95
CA CYS A 12 3.96 24.24 -51.12
C CYS A 12 3.85 24.71 -49.67
N PHE A 13 3.04 25.77 -49.39
CA PHE A 13 2.87 26.29 -48.02
C PHE A 13 1.83 25.50 -47.21
N ILE A 14 0.93 24.76 -47.83
CA ILE A 14 -0.12 23.99 -47.12
C ILE A 14 0.36 22.62 -46.66
N VAL A 15 1.40 22.05 -47.29
CA VAL A 15 1.90 20.71 -46.96
C VAL A 15 2.82 20.70 -45.72
N VAL A 16 3.35 21.86 -45.32
CA VAL A 16 4.27 21.93 -44.14
C VAL A 16 3.54 22.09 -42.79
N LEU A 17 2.24 22.36 -42.80
CA LEU A 17 1.46 22.65 -41.56
C LEU A 17 0.69 21.45 -40.98
N VAL A 18 0.75 20.27 -41.59
CA VAL A 18 0.05 19.07 -41.12
C VAL A 18 1.00 18.09 -40.35
N GLY A 19 2.27 18.47 -40.23
CA GLY A 19 3.28 17.62 -39.55
C GLY A 19 3.54 17.88 -38.08
N ALA A 20 2.72 18.73 -37.42
CA ALA A 20 2.75 18.82 -35.94
C ALA A 20 2.03 17.59 -35.37
N GLY A 21 2.73 16.43 -35.43
CA GLY A 21 2.32 15.23 -34.76
C GLY A 21 2.09 15.56 -33.28
N VAL A 22 0.86 15.41 -32.85
CA VAL A 22 0.52 15.32 -31.43
C VAL A 22 1.29 14.12 -30.89
N VAL A 23 2.46 14.35 -30.34
CA VAL A 23 3.14 13.40 -29.50
C VAL A 23 2.23 13.29 -28.27
N ALA A 24 1.25 12.38 -28.33
CA ALA A 24 0.56 11.96 -27.15
C ALA A 24 1.64 11.41 -26.23
N ALA A 25 2.00 12.18 -25.24
CA ALA A 25 2.80 11.68 -24.13
C ALA A 25 1.99 10.54 -23.52
N PHE A 26 2.33 9.32 -23.90
CA PHE A 26 1.89 8.14 -23.16
C PHE A 26 2.53 8.27 -21.77
N SER A 27 1.83 8.91 -20.84
CA SER A 27 2.14 8.79 -19.42
C SER A 27 2.07 7.32 -19.13
N GLN A 28 3.22 6.69 -18.91
CA GLN A 28 3.23 5.34 -18.34
C GLN A 28 2.39 5.44 -17.05
N PRO A 29 1.45 4.53 -16.84
CA PRO A 29 0.70 4.54 -15.60
C PRO A 29 1.73 4.45 -14.47
N ASP A 30 1.69 5.41 -13.55
CA ASP A 30 2.57 5.39 -12.39
C ASP A 30 2.33 4.08 -11.65
N ILE A 31 3.35 3.25 -11.60
CA ILE A 31 3.29 1.99 -10.87
C ILE A 31 3.14 2.35 -9.40
N LEU A 32 2.01 1.95 -8.82
CA LEU A 32 1.78 2.12 -7.39
C LEU A 32 2.80 1.26 -6.63
N SER A 33 3.60 1.87 -5.77
CA SER A 33 4.54 1.17 -4.92
C SER A 33 4.49 1.68 -3.48
N ALA A 34 4.61 0.75 -2.54
CA ALA A 34 4.60 1.06 -1.12
C ALA A 34 5.41 0.04 -0.32
N ARG A 35 6.05 0.52 0.76
CA ARG A 35 6.61 -0.32 1.82
C ARG A 35 5.51 -0.61 2.82
N ILE A 36 5.22 -1.88 3.04
CA ILE A 36 4.14 -2.31 3.92
C ILE A 36 4.67 -3.38 4.86
N GLY A 37 4.32 -3.26 6.15
CA GLY A 37 4.67 -4.26 7.13
C GLY A 37 3.87 -4.17 8.40
N VAL A 38 3.88 -5.27 9.15
CA VAL A 38 3.38 -5.34 10.51
C VAL A 38 4.52 -5.85 11.40
N SER A 39 4.79 -5.17 12.50
CA SER A 39 5.67 -5.68 13.54
C SER A 39 4.86 -6.37 14.63
N ILE A 40 5.41 -7.46 15.15
CA ILE A 40 4.92 -8.19 16.31
C ILE A 40 5.92 -7.97 17.43
N ASP A 41 5.49 -7.39 18.53
CA ASP A 41 6.30 -7.17 19.72
C ASP A 41 5.79 -8.07 20.86
N SER A 42 6.59 -9.04 21.24
CA SER A 42 6.30 -10.00 22.32
C SER A 42 6.93 -9.58 23.65
N GLY A 43 7.42 -8.32 23.76
CA GLY A 43 8.09 -7.79 24.93
C GLY A 43 9.60 -8.02 24.92
N GLU A 44 10.06 -9.21 24.56
CA GLU A 44 11.50 -9.55 24.46
C GLU A 44 12.07 -9.22 23.08
N GLN A 45 11.27 -9.39 22.05
CA GLN A 45 11.68 -9.22 20.67
C GLN A 45 10.58 -8.54 19.86
N SER A 46 11.00 -7.71 18.90
CA SER A 46 10.15 -7.18 17.86
C SER A 46 10.54 -7.82 16.53
N VAL A 47 9.60 -8.54 15.92
CA VAL A 47 9.82 -9.23 14.65
C VAL A 47 8.84 -8.74 13.59
N ARG A 48 9.23 -8.83 12.33
CA ARG A 48 8.37 -8.49 11.20
C ARG A 48 7.48 -9.68 10.83
N ALA A 49 6.18 -9.45 10.71
CA ALA A 49 5.25 -10.43 10.17
C ALA A 49 5.52 -10.70 8.67
N ARG A 50 5.41 -11.95 8.25
CA ARG A 50 5.62 -12.38 6.85
C ARG A 50 4.31 -12.50 6.06
N GLY A 51 3.19 -12.72 6.76
CA GLY A 51 1.86 -12.85 6.13
C GLY A 51 0.93 -13.75 6.92
N GLN A 52 1.39 -14.93 7.31
CA GLN A 52 0.69 -15.84 8.23
C GLN A 52 1.60 -16.11 9.41
N GLU A 53 1.16 -15.75 10.61
CA GLU A 53 1.97 -15.84 11.81
C GLU A 53 1.15 -16.43 12.98
N LYS A 54 1.86 -17.07 13.89
CA LYS A 54 1.29 -17.52 15.17
C LYS A 54 1.71 -16.56 16.25
N ILE A 55 0.73 -15.93 16.89
CA ILE A 55 0.94 -14.97 17.97
C ILE A 55 0.22 -15.41 19.25
N LYS A 56 0.47 -14.74 20.35
CA LYS A 56 -0.11 -15.03 21.66
C LYS A 56 -0.96 -13.87 22.17
N PRO A 57 -1.93 -14.11 23.03
CA PRO A 57 -2.55 -13.05 23.81
C PRO A 57 -1.49 -12.25 24.57
N GLY A 58 -1.59 -10.92 24.53
CA GLY A 58 -0.60 -10.00 25.09
C GLY A 58 0.45 -9.50 24.09
N ASP A 59 0.69 -10.19 22.97
CA ASP A 59 1.53 -9.68 21.90
C ASP A 59 0.97 -8.35 21.37
N ARG A 60 1.85 -7.50 20.89
CA ARG A 60 1.51 -6.15 20.43
C ARG A 60 1.82 -6.01 18.96
N LEU A 61 0.90 -5.42 18.21
CA LEU A 61 1.04 -5.20 16.77
C LEU A 61 1.17 -3.72 16.46
N ARG A 62 2.03 -3.40 15.48
CA ARG A 62 2.12 -2.06 14.90
C ARG A 62 2.23 -2.19 13.39
N ILE A 63 1.45 -1.38 12.69
CA ILE A 63 1.32 -1.41 11.24
C ILE A 63 2.09 -0.23 10.66
N TYR A 64 2.84 -0.48 9.60
CA TYR A 64 3.65 0.51 8.91
C TYR A 64 3.31 0.53 7.43
N VAL A 65 3.10 1.72 6.90
CA VAL A 65 2.91 1.97 5.47
C VAL A 65 3.72 3.19 5.07
N GLN A 66 4.54 3.07 4.03
CA GLN A 66 5.20 4.20 3.40
C GLN A 66 4.99 4.11 1.90
N THR A 67 4.29 5.07 1.33
CA THR A 67 3.97 5.12 -0.09
C THR A 67 5.08 5.82 -0.86
N GLU A 68 5.47 5.28 -2.01
CA GLU A 68 6.47 5.91 -2.90
C GLU A 68 5.82 6.87 -3.90
N VAL A 69 4.51 6.76 -4.10
CA VAL A 69 3.68 7.64 -4.93
C VAL A 69 2.47 8.12 -4.13
N ALA A 70 1.84 9.22 -4.55
CA ALA A 70 0.62 9.69 -3.92
C ALA A 70 -0.52 8.67 -4.11
N CYS A 71 -1.14 8.23 -3.01
CA CYS A 71 -2.25 7.29 -3.04
C CYS A 71 -3.09 7.36 -1.77
N HIS A 72 -4.29 6.82 -1.84
CA HIS A 72 -5.16 6.61 -0.68
C HIS A 72 -4.77 5.32 0.03
N VAL A 73 -4.76 5.35 1.36
CA VAL A 73 -4.40 4.18 2.17
C VAL A 73 -5.54 3.85 3.11
N TYR A 74 -5.97 2.59 3.11
CA TYR A 74 -6.98 2.07 4.02
C TYR A 74 -6.42 0.87 4.78
N VAL A 75 -6.71 0.81 6.07
CA VAL A 75 -6.29 -0.30 6.92
C VAL A 75 -7.51 -0.86 7.64
N VAL A 76 -7.82 -2.11 7.40
CA VAL A 76 -8.97 -2.81 7.98
C VAL A 76 -8.49 -3.98 8.82
N HIS A 77 -9.06 -4.09 10.00
CA HIS A 77 -8.89 -5.24 10.89
C HIS A 77 -10.18 -6.07 10.92
N THR A 78 -10.04 -7.38 11.01
CA THR A 78 -11.17 -8.29 11.24
C THR A 78 -10.76 -9.51 12.06
N ASP A 79 -11.68 -9.97 12.91
CA ASP A 79 -11.61 -11.22 13.68
C ASP A 79 -12.49 -12.33 13.09
N ARG A 80 -12.92 -12.17 11.82
CA ARG A 80 -13.91 -13.01 11.11
C ARG A 80 -15.33 -12.96 11.69
N LYS A 81 -15.61 -12.09 12.63
CA LYS A 81 -16.96 -11.79 13.14
C LYS A 81 -17.31 -10.34 12.94
N LYS A 82 -16.33 -9.48 13.12
CA LYS A 82 -16.44 -8.02 12.95
C LYS A 82 -15.32 -7.54 12.06
N ALA A 83 -15.59 -6.44 11.37
CA ALA A 83 -14.58 -5.69 10.66
C ALA A 83 -14.54 -4.26 11.22
N THR A 84 -13.35 -3.67 11.27
CA THR A 84 -13.10 -2.34 11.80
C THR A 84 -12.12 -1.62 10.90
N LEU A 85 -12.47 -0.40 10.47
CA LEU A 85 -11.55 0.48 9.76
C LEU A 85 -10.59 1.09 10.80
N LEU A 86 -9.32 0.71 10.77
CA LEU A 86 -8.28 1.24 11.65
C LEU A 86 -7.78 2.61 11.19
N GLY A 87 -7.87 2.89 9.89
CA GLY A 87 -7.49 4.17 9.31
C GLY A 87 -7.85 4.26 7.84
N ALA A 88 -8.20 5.49 7.43
CA ALA A 88 -8.35 5.90 6.05
C ALA A 88 -7.57 7.21 5.88
N PHE A 89 -6.65 7.25 4.91
CA PHE A 89 -5.75 8.36 4.68
C PHE A 89 -5.83 8.78 3.23
N ASP A 90 -6.34 9.98 3.00
CA ASP A 90 -6.56 10.51 1.67
C ASP A 90 -5.27 11.08 1.08
N ALA A 91 -5.05 10.79 -0.22
CA ALA A 91 -3.99 11.36 -1.04
C ALA A 91 -2.65 11.53 -0.30
N THR A 92 -2.22 10.48 0.40
CA THR A 92 -0.95 10.45 1.13
C THR A 92 0.19 10.84 0.20
N LYS A 93 0.95 11.87 0.55
CA LYS A 93 2.10 12.32 -0.25
C LYS A 93 3.19 11.24 -0.31
N PRO A 94 3.97 11.18 -1.40
CA PRO A 94 5.11 10.28 -1.50
C PRO A 94 6.05 10.40 -0.31
N GLY A 95 6.55 9.28 0.19
CA GLY A 95 7.49 9.23 1.32
C GLY A 95 6.88 9.44 2.71
N VAL A 96 5.58 9.75 2.81
CA VAL A 96 4.92 9.86 4.12
C VAL A 96 4.85 8.50 4.78
N LYS A 97 5.27 8.45 6.04
CA LYS A 97 5.25 7.26 6.88
C LYS A 97 3.99 7.26 7.74
N LEU A 98 3.16 6.26 7.55
CA LEU A 98 2.00 6.01 8.39
C LEU A 98 2.37 4.91 9.39
N VAL A 99 2.10 5.16 10.66
CA VAL A 99 2.30 4.20 11.75
C VAL A 99 1.00 4.10 12.53
N LEU A 100 0.43 2.91 12.63
CA LEU A 100 -0.82 2.68 13.34
C LEU A 100 -0.61 1.72 14.53
N PRO A 101 -1.27 2.00 15.68
CA PRO A 101 -2.17 3.13 15.94
C PRO A 101 -1.44 4.48 16.01
N SER A 102 -0.19 4.52 16.47
CA SER A 102 0.70 5.67 16.48
C SER A 102 2.16 5.21 16.70
N PRO A 103 3.16 6.10 16.55
CA PRO A 103 4.56 5.74 16.84
C PRO A 103 4.81 5.32 18.30
N SER A 104 3.99 5.76 19.24
CA SER A 104 4.12 5.45 20.69
C SER A 104 3.19 4.34 21.18
N GLU A 105 2.24 3.89 20.35
CA GLU A 105 1.20 2.94 20.74
C GLU A 105 1.24 1.66 19.92
N PHE A 106 0.51 0.65 20.38
CA PHE A 106 0.37 -0.66 19.74
C PHE A 106 -1.08 -1.13 19.81
N TYR A 107 -1.49 -1.96 18.87
CA TYR A 107 -2.67 -2.80 19.01
C TYR A 107 -2.30 -4.03 19.85
N GLN A 108 -2.99 -4.26 20.92
CA GLN A 108 -2.75 -5.43 21.78
C GLN A 108 -3.68 -6.58 21.39
N VAL A 109 -3.10 -7.76 21.24
CA VAL A 109 -3.83 -9.01 20.98
C VAL A 109 -4.52 -9.45 22.28
N ASP A 110 -5.85 -9.45 22.29
CA ASP A 110 -6.64 -9.76 23.49
C ASP A 110 -6.99 -11.26 23.66
N GLY A 111 -6.74 -12.06 22.64
CA GLY A 111 -6.98 -13.51 22.65
C GLY A 111 -8.44 -13.94 22.63
N LYS A 112 -9.39 -13.01 22.40
CA LYS A 112 -10.82 -13.34 22.33
C LYS A 112 -11.19 -14.07 21.05
N SER A 113 -10.51 -13.77 19.98
CA SER A 113 -10.67 -14.45 18.69
C SER A 113 -9.53 -15.45 18.46
N PRO A 114 -9.75 -16.56 17.75
CA PRO A 114 -8.69 -17.48 17.36
C PRO A 114 -7.85 -16.93 16.18
N ILE A 115 -8.36 -15.94 15.46
CA ILE A 115 -7.72 -15.37 14.26
C ILE A 115 -7.92 -13.86 14.28
N GLU A 116 -6.86 -13.14 13.95
CA GLU A 116 -6.88 -11.72 13.66
C GLU A 116 -6.33 -11.48 12.25
N VAL A 117 -6.96 -10.60 11.49
CA VAL A 117 -6.55 -10.29 10.12
C VAL A 117 -6.41 -8.78 9.98
N VAL A 118 -5.32 -8.36 9.37
CA VAL A 118 -5.07 -6.97 8.98
C VAL A 118 -4.93 -6.90 7.47
N THR A 119 -5.79 -6.12 6.82
CA THR A 119 -5.75 -5.87 5.38
C THR A 119 -5.40 -4.42 5.12
N ILE A 120 -4.31 -4.21 4.39
CA ILE A 120 -3.78 -2.90 4.03
C ILE A 120 -3.99 -2.71 2.54
N ILE A 121 -4.65 -1.61 2.17
CA ILE A 121 -4.99 -1.27 0.79
C ILE A 121 -4.36 0.06 0.45
N CYS A 122 -3.59 0.12 -0.64
CA CYS A 122 -3.15 1.36 -1.26
C CYS A 122 -3.83 1.48 -2.63
N SER A 123 -4.35 2.66 -2.98
CA SER A 123 -5.07 2.87 -4.23
C SER A 123 -4.76 4.24 -4.81
N THR A 124 -4.53 4.31 -6.14
CA THR A 124 -4.36 5.59 -6.84
C THR A 124 -5.67 6.38 -6.97
N VAL A 125 -6.80 5.72 -6.77
CA VAL A 125 -8.14 6.33 -6.77
C VAL A 125 -8.79 6.17 -5.40
N GLU A 126 -9.62 7.12 -5.04
CA GLU A 126 -10.38 7.06 -3.79
C GLU A 126 -11.40 5.91 -3.83
N LEU A 127 -11.44 5.10 -2.75
CA LEU A 127 -12.34 3.97 -2.60
C LEU A 127 -13.41 4.30 -1.54
N ASN A 128 -14.35 5.18 -1.88
CA ASN A 128 -15.39 5.68 -0.98
C ASN A 128 -16.27 4.58 -0.39
N ASP A 129 -16.40 3.45 -1.09
CA ASP A 129 -17.16 2.30 -0.61
C ASP A 129 -16.56 1.70 0.69
N ILE A 130 -15.22 1.84 0.89
CA ILE A 130 -14.58 1.31 2.09
C ILE A 130 -15.02 2.10 3.34
N PRO A 131 -14.78 3.43 3.46
CA PRO A 131 -15.25 4.18 4.61
C PRO A 131 -16.78 4.11 4.79
N ALA A 132 -17.53 4.12 3.70
CA ALA A 132 -19.00 4.03 3.75
C ALA A 132 -19.48 2.75 4.43
N LEU A 133 -18.81 1.61 4.19
CA LEU A 133 -19.12 0.35 4.85
C LEU A 133 -18.97 0.43 6.37
N PHE A 134 -18.06 1.27 6.86
CA PHE A 134 -17.72 1.40 8.28
C PHE A 134 -18.38 2.58 8.98
N THR A 135 -19.34 3.26 8.37
CA THR A 135 -20.14 4.33 9.02
C THR A 135 -20.97 3.79 10.20
N SER A 136 -21.32 2.50 10.15
CA SER A 136 -21.84 1.72 11.26
C SER A 136 -20.90 0.54 11.52
N LYS A 137 -21.01 -0.12 12.69
CA LYS A 137 -20.20 -1.32 12.96
C LYS A 137 -20.47 -2.38 11.89
N ALA A 138 -19.51 -2.58 11.00
CA ALA A 138 -19.65 -3.57 9.94
C ALA A 138 -19.44 -4.99 10.48
N ALA A 139 -20.33 -5.89 10.08
CA ALA A 139 -20.12 -7.32 10.26
C ALA A 139 -19.07 -7.82 9.25
N TYR A 140 -18.41 -8.92 9.58
CA TYR A 140 -17.44 -9.53 8.68
C TYR A 140 -18.07 -9.93 7.33
N GLU A 141 -19.32 -10.40 7.36
CA GLU A 141 -20.07 -10.82 6.17
C GLU A 141 -20.25 -9.67 5.16
N SER A 142 -20.28 -8.43 5.64
CA SER A 142 -20.36 -7.24 4.78
C SER A 142 -19.00 -6.87 4.19
N TRP A 143 -17.91 -7.10 4.94
CA TRP A 143 -16.56 -6.80 4.52
C TRP A 143 -15.96 -7.88 3.59
N ALA A 144 -16.20 -9.16 3.89
CA ALA A 144 -15.55 -10.28 3.22
C ALA A 144 -15.67 -10.27 1.68
N PRO A 145 -16.85 -9.97 1.07
CA PRO A 145 -16.97 -9.89 -0.39
C PRO A 145 -16.15 -8.74 -0.98
N MET A 146 -16.06 -7.61 -0.28
CA MET A 146 -15.26 -6.46 -0.70
C MET A 146 -13.77 -6.79 -0.61
N GLU A 147 -13.31 -7.40 0.49
CA GLU A 147 -11.94 -7.85 0.65
C GLU A 147 -11.52 -8.82 -0.47
N GLU A 148 -12.37 -9.80 -0.78
CA GLU A 148 -12.10 -10.76 -1.85
C GLU A 148 -11.98 -10.08 -3.22
N LYS A 149 -12.86 -9.12 -3.53
CA LYS A 149 -12.80 -8.32 -4.75
C LYS A 149 -11.49 -7.54 -4.83
N LEU A 150 -11.10 -6.86 -3.73
CA LEU A 150 -9.87 -6.07 -3.65
C LEU A 150 -8.63 -6.95 -3.79
N LEU A 151 -8.58 -8.12 -3.16
CA LEU A 151 -7.48 -9.08 -3.29
C LEU A 151 -7.32 -9.60 -4.71
N LYS A 152 -8.42 -9.80 -5.45
CA LYS A 152 -8.38 -10.19 -6.87
C LYS A 152 -7.86 -9.05 -7.77
N GLN A 153 -8.18 -7.81 -7.45
CA GLN A 153 -7.74 -6.62 -8.19
C GLN A 153 -6.30 -6.23 -7.88
N GLY A 154 -5.93 -6.33 -6.61
CA GLY A 154 -4.63 -5.91 -6.08
C GLY A 154 -3.56 -6.99 -6.22
N LYS A 155 -3.42 -7.61 -7.41
CA LYS A 155 -2.34 -8.56 -7.66
C LYS A 155 -0.99 -7.86 -7.46
N ILE A 156 -0.24 -8.32 -6.47
CA ILE A 156 1.11 -7.84 -6.18
C ILE A 156 2.05 -8.45 -7.22
N ASP A 157 2.78 -7.63 -7.93
CA ASP A 157 3.89 -8.06 -8.75
C ASP A 157 5.13 -8.24 -7.85
N LEU A 158 5.45 -9.49 -7.53
CA LEU A 158 6.62 -9.85 -6.74
C LEU A 158 7.92 -9.86 -7.57
N SER A 159 7.84 -9.68 -8.87
CA SER A 159 9.01 -9.74 -9.77
C SER A 159 10.02 -8.62 -9.52
N GLN A 160 9.59 -7.53 -8.86
CA GLN A 160 10.45 -6.39 -8.49
C GLN A 160 10.99 -6.48 -7.06
N ASN A 161 10.62 -7.51 -6.31
CA ASN A 161 11.14 -7.70 -4.97
C ASN A 161 12.42 -8.54 -5.07
N PRO A 162 13.62 -7.96 -4.95
CA PRO A 162 14.82 -8.77 -4.89
C PRO A 162 14.74 -9.62 -3.62
N ASP A 163 14.51 -10.91 -3.78
CA ASP A 163 14.58 -11.94 -2.73
C ASP A 163 16.01 -12.12 -2.20
N LYS A 164 16.66 -11.02 -1.88
CA LYS A 164 17.84 -11.06 -1.02
C LYS A 164 17.35 -10.64 0.37
N PRO A 165 17.15 -11.61 1.28
CA PRO A 165 17.10 -11.25 2.68
C PRO A 165 18.42 -10.55 2.99
N SER A 166 18.37 -9.23 3.16
CA SER A 166 19.52 -8.53 3.75
C SER A 166 19.75 -9.22 5.09
N PRO A 167 20.93 -9.80 5.33
CA PRO A 167 21.20 -10.44 6.59
C PRO A 167 21.04 -9.39 7.69
N ILE A 168 20.11 -9.62 8.60
CA ILE A 168 19.92 -8.80 9.81
C ILE A 168 21.12 -9.02 10.78
N ALA A 169 22.11 -9.80 10.39
CA ALA A 169 23.35 -10.02 11.09
C ALA A 169 24.34 -8.90 10.75
N GLY A 170 24.24 -7.78 11.40
CA GLY A 170 25.23 -6.73 11.30
C GLY A 170 24.73 -5.40 11.83
N ASN A 171 25.07 -5.10 13.08
CA ASN A 171 24.91 -3.81 13.74
C ASN A 171 23.51 -3.45 14.27
N VAL A 172 23.01 -4.25 15.20
CA VAL A 172 22.19 -3.68 16.29
C VAL A 172 23.16 -2.94 17.24
N ARG A 173 23.67 -1.81 16.82
CA ARG A 173 24.13 -0.78 17.74
C ARG A 173 22.90 -0.03 18.20
N GLU A 174 22.71 -0.02 19.52
CA GLU A 174 21.71 0.74 20.23
C GLU A 174 21.49 2.13 19.60
N LEU A 175 20.38 2.30 18.89
CA LEU A 175 19.84 3.60 18.54
C LEU A 175 18.74 3.88 19.55
N THR A 176 19.12 4.49 20.66
CA THR A 176 18.21 5.16 21.59
C THR A 176 17.55 6.31 20.87
N GLY A 177 16.22 6.32 20.81
CA GLY A 177 15.45 7.44 20.27
C GLY A 177 14.79 7.14 18.92
N SER A 178 14.06 8.07 18.38
CA SER A 178 13.17 8.09 17.20
C SER A 178 13.59 7.36 15.91
N ASN A 179 14.75 6.74 15.87
CA ASN A 179 15.34 6.06 14.72
C ASN A 179 14.94 4.58 14.57
N LYS A 180 14.28 3.97 15.57
CA LYS A 180 13.90 2.54 15.50
C LYS A 180 12.88 2.27 14.40
N ASP A 181 11.85 3.09 14.32
CA ASP A 181 10.80 2.96 13.30
C ASP A 181 11.35 3.22 11.89
N ASP A 182 12.27 4.16 11.75
CA ASP A 182 12.93 4.46 10.49
C ASP A 182 13.76 3.29 9.96
N SER A 183 14.51 2.63 10.83
CA SER A 183 15.30 1.45 10.46
C SER A 183 14.41 0.27 10.08
N LEU A 184 13.29 0.10 10.80
CA LEU A 184 12.32 -0.95 10.52
C LEU A 184 11.64 -0.71 9.19
N ILE A 185 11.16 0.51 8.93
CA ILE A 185 10.48 0.86 7.68
C ILE A 185 11.41 0.68 6.48
N ARG A 186 12.69 1.07 6.58
CA ARG A 186 13.68 0.86 5.50
C ARG A 186 13.90 -0.62 5.19
N GLY A 187 13.76 -1.50 6.17
CA GLY A 187 13.85 -2.95 6.02
C GLY A 187 12.58 -3.63 5.51
N LEU A 188 11.47 -2.89 5.36
CA LEU A 188 10.23 -3.47 4.86
C LEU A 188 10.31 -3.77 3.36
N PRO A 189 9.62 -4.83 2.89
CA PRO A 189 9.51 -5.11 1.47
C PRO A 189 8.74 -4.01 0.76
N ILE A 190 9.16 -3.73 -0.47
CA ILE A 190 8.41 -2.87 -1.40
C ILE A 190 7.47 -3.77 -2.18
N TYR A 191 6.20 -3.41 -2.19
CA TYR A 191 5.17 -4.04 -3.00
C TYR A 191 4.80 -3.11 -4.12
N SER A 192 4.58 -3.65 -5.32
CA SER A 192 4.19 -2.88 -6.49
C SER A 192 2.93 -3.46 -7.11
N GLY A 193 2.12 -2.59 -7.71
CA GLY A 193 0.88 -2.93 -8.41
C GLY A 193 0.48 -1.80 -9.34
N ASN A 194 -0.50 -2.02 -10.22
CA ASN A 194 -0.91 -0.99 -11.18
C ASN A 194 -1.70 0.15 -10.50
N ALA A 195 -2.95 -0.10 -10.12
CA ALA A 195 -3.83 0.93 -9.55
C ALA A 195 -4.20 0.65 -8.08
N ILE A 196 -4.18 -0.61 -7.69
CA ILE A 196 -4.50 -1.07 -6.33
C ILE A 196 -3.44 -2.07 -5.88
N LEU A 197 -3.01 -1.92 -4.63
CA LEU A 197 -2.12 -2.83 -3.95
C LEU A 197 -2.81 -3.26 -2.66
N VAL A 198 -2.93 -4.58 -2.44
CA VAL A 198 -3.58 -5.14 -1.26
C VAL A 198 -2.66 -6.12 -0.58
N LYS A 199 -2.33 -5.87 0.67
CA LYS A 199 -1.54 -6.77 1.49
C LYS A 199 -2.35 -7.23 2.69
N ARG A 200 -2.51 -8.55 2.83
CA ARG A 200 -3.20 -9.18 3.94
C ARG A 200 -2.20 -9.89 4.85
N TYR A 201 -2.38 -9.69 6.15
CA TYR A 201 -1.70 -10.41 7.23
C TYR A 201 -2.72 -11.17 8.04
N GLU A 202 -2.46 -12.44 8.31
CA GLU A 202 -3.32 -13.32 9.12
C GLU A 202 -2.53 -13.84 10.32
N PHE A 203 -3.12 -13.72 11.48
CA PHE A 203 -2.51 -14.09 12.74
C PHE A 203 -3.35 -15.16 13.44
N ASP A 204 -2.79 -16.36 13.57
CA ASP A 204 -3.38 -17.44 14.37
C ASP A 204 -3.03 -17.23 15.84
N ILE A 205 -4.03 -17.10 16.71
CA ILE A 205 -3.82 -16.86 18.13
C ILE A 205 -3.72 -18.19 18.86
N LYS A 206 -2.53 -18.47 19.38
CA LYS A 206 -2.27 -19.63 20.23
C LYS A 206 -2.66 -19.31 21.66
N LYS A 207 -3.58 -20.10 22.21
CA LYS A 207 -3.88 -20.13 23.65
C LYS A 207 -2.83 -20.91 24.38
#